data_ce64f54fc322671325c2916793068b21
#
_entry.id   ce64f54fc322671325c2916793068b21
#
_cell.length_a   1.000
_cell.length_b   1.000
_cell.length_c   1.000
_cell.angle_alpha   90.00
_cell.angle_beta   90.00
_cell.angle_gamma   90.00
#
_symmetry.space_group_name_H-M   'P 1'
#
loop_
_entity.id
_entity.type
_entity.pdbx_description
1 polymer ?
#
loop_
_entity_poly.entity_id
_entity_poly.type
_entity_poly.pdbx_seq_one_letter_code
_entity_poly.pdbx_strand_id
1 'polypeptide(L)'
;MKVYETPVEALQDAMRLSAAMTRKLAVAGLPFGGGKAVIAVPEIPGGEQRRALFLRYADLVASLGGIFRTSSDMNTGEADMDVIGERADYVFGRSVEAGGSGSPAPPTAVGVYHGIRASLSHAFGSDDLDGRIVVVQGAGGVGSPLAGHLAHAGASVLVADIDPGRADAVATRVGGAALPADQLFETECDVYAPCAVGGILSVETVPLLRCRIVAGSANNQLAEPEAAEMLHARGILYAPDYVINAGGAIAIVGLEQLGWSKSELDTALMRIGETLREIYERADARGISTASAADVLAEEQLNVG
;
A
#
# COMPACT_ATOMS: atom_id res chain seq x y z
N MET A 1 -3.26 -10.81 11.52
CA MET A 1 -3.27 -12.15 12.15
C MET A 1 -2.38 -13.08 11.34
N LYS A 2 -1.47 -13.83 11.99
CA LYS A 2 -0.49 -14.67 11.28
C LYS A 2 0.01 -15.80 12.19
N VAL A 3 0.48 -16.89 11.58
CA VAL A 3 1.25 -17.95 12.26
C VAL A 3 2.70 -17.47 12.37
N TYR A 4 3.29 -17.58 13.55
CA TYR A 4 4.70 -17.29 13.84
C TYR A 4 5.34 -18.50 14.48
N GLU A 5 6.61 -18.72 14.24
CA GLU A 5 7.35 -19.82 14.86
C GLU A 5 7.60 -19.54 16.34
N THR A 6 7.82 -18.27 16.70
CA THR A 6 8.08 -17.87 18.08
C THR A 6 7.33 -16.57 18.45
N PRO A 7 7.03 -16.36 19.76
CA PRO A 7 6.49 -15.08 20.24
C PRO A 7 7.44 -13.90 20.02
N VAL A 8 8.75 -14.14 19.96
CA VAL A 8 9.77 -13.11 19.72
C VAL A 8 9.65 -12.57 18.31
N GLU A 9 9.46 -13.43 17.31
CA GLU A 9 9.22 -13.00 15.93
C GLU A 9 7.95 -12.17 15.81
N ALA A 10 6.87 -12.58 16.48
CA ALA A 10 5.62 -11.82 16.49
C ALA A 10 5.81 -10.41 17.07
N LEU A 11 6.59 -10.28 18.15
CA LEU A 11 6.91 -8.99 18.79
C LEU A 11 7.78 -8.13 17.85
N GLN A 12 8.82 -8.70 17.25
CA GLN A 12 9.70 -7.99 16.32
C GLN A 12 8.91 -7.49 15.10
N ASP A 13 7.99 -8.31 14.58
CA ASP A 13 7.12 -7.91 13.46
C ASP A 13 6.18 -6.77 13.87
N ALA A 14 5.57 -6.82 15.05
CA ALA A 14 4.72 -5.75 15.56
C ALA A 14 5.49 -4.42 15.68
N MET A 15 6.71 -4.45 16.21
CA MET A 15 7.56 -3.26 16.34
C MET A 15 7.94 -2.68 14.97
N ARG A 16 8.39 -3.53 14.02
CA ARG A 16 8.74 -3.13 12.66
C ARG A 16 7.53 -2.52 11.93
N LEU A 17 6.38 -3.15 12.02
CA LEU A 17 5.15 -2.68 11.39
C LEU A 17 4.64 -1.37 12.01
N SER A 18 4.79 -1.18 13.34
CA SER A 18 4.44 0.07 14.01
C SER A 18 5.35 1.22 13.58
N ALA A 19 6.65 0.99 13.46
CA ALA A 19 7.59 1.98 12.95
C ALA A 19 7.27 2.39 11.49
N ALA A 20 6.97 1.42 10.62
CA ALA A 20 6.56 1.70 9.25
C ALA A 20 5.24 2.48 9.20
N MET A 21 4.28 2.17 10.07
CA MET A 21 3.01 2.91 10.16
C MET A 21 3.21 4.34 10.63
N THR A 22 4.14 4.58 11.58
CA THR A 22 4.50 5.92 12.05
C THR A 22 5.02 6.78 10.89
N ARG A 23 5.98 6.26 10.11
CA ARG A 23 6.50 6.96 8.92
C ARG A 23 5.41 7.23 7.89
N LYS A 24 4.55 6.23 7.61
CA LYS A 24 3.44 6.37 6.67
C LYS A 24 2.49 7.49 7.05
N LEU A 25 2.06 7.56 8.31
CA LEU A 25 1.13 8.59 8.77
C LEU A 25 1.78 9.98 8.80
N ALA A 26 3.06 10.07 9.19
CA ALA A 26 3.81 11.31 9.17
C ALA A 26 3.91 11.88 7.75
N VAL A 27 4.39 11.08 6.79
CA VAL A 27 4.52 11.52 5.39
C VAL A 27 3.17 11.82 4.73
N ALA A 28 2.10 11.15 5.16
CA ALA A 28 0.74 11.45 4.73
C ALA A 28 0.17 12.74 5.36
N GLY A 29 0.89 13.40 6.27
CA GLY A 29 0.43 14.60 6.97
C GLY A 29 -0.75 14.37 7.91
N LEU A 30 -0.89 13.15 8.44
CA LEU A 30 -1.97 12.79 9.35
C LEU A 30 -1.53 13.02 10.80
N PRO A 31 -2.37 13.62 11.67
CA PRO A 31 -2.01 14.00 13.02
C PRO A 31 -2.08 12.81 14.02
N PHE A 32 -1.49 11.67 13.64
CA PHE A 32 -1.52 10.44 14.42
C PHE A 32 -0.17 9.75 14.42
N GLY A 33 0.19 9.14 15.54
CA GLY A 33 1.28 8.18 15.61
C GLY A 33 0.91 6.86 14.93
N GLY A 34 1.90 6.07 14.58
CA GLY A 34 1.70 4.73 14.03
C GLY A 34 1.59 3.68 15.13
N GLY A 35 0.59 2.83 15.02
CA GLY A 35 0.43 1.64 15.85
C GLY A 35 0.17 0.41 14.97
N LYS A 36 0.57 -0.77 15.46
CA LYS A 36 0.27 -2.03 14.80
C LYS A 36 0.02 -3.11 15.83
N ALA A 37 -1.02 -3.90 15.61
CA ALA A 37 -1.26 -5.10 16.41
C ALA A 37 -0.93 -6.35 15.61
N VAL A 38 -0.35 -7.33 16.27
CA VAL A 38 -0.10 -8.67 15.76
C VAL A 38 -0.88 -9.67 16.61
N ILE A 39 -1.73 -10.46 15.96
CA ILE A 39 -2.40 -11.58 16.58
C ILE A 39 -1.69 -12.85 16.10
N ALA A 40 -0.84 -13.39 16.98
CA ALA A 40 -0.14 -14.65 16.73
C ALA A 40 -1.07 -15.82 17.03
N VAL A 41 -1.25 -16.71 16.07
CA VAL A 41 -2.10 -17.90 16.17
C VAL A 41 -1.36 -19.13 15.66
N PRO A 42 -1.61 -20.33 16.21
CA PRO A 42 -1.00 -21.56 15.70
C PRO A 42 -1.52 -21.94 14.31
N GLU A 43 -2.76 -21.58 14.02
CA GLU A 43 -3.41 -21.71 12.71
C GLU A 43 -4.47 -20.59 12.56
N ILE A 44 -4.80 -20.24 11.33
CA ILE A 44 -5.81 -19.21 11.07
C ILE A 44 -7.20 -19.79 11.40
N PRO A 45 -7.86 -19.28 12.47
CA PRO A 45 -9.13 -19.83 12.88
C PRO A 45 -10.26 -19.41 11.94
N GLY A 46 -11.30 -20.24 11.88
CA GLY A 46 -12.58 -19.96 11.20
C GLY A 46 -13.78 -20.01 12.14
N GLY A 47 -14.95 -19.66 11.64
CA GLY A 47 -16.24 -19.81 12.32
C GLY A 47 -16.27 -19.23 13.74
N GLU A 48 -16.82 -19.99 14.68
CA GLU A 48 -16.97 -19.58 16.09
C GLU A 48 -15.64 -19.27 16.78
N GLN A 49 -14.57 -20.02 16.48
CA GLN A 49 -13.25 -19.77 17.08
C GLN A 49 -12.70 -18.42 16.67
N ARG A 50 -12.87 -18.03 15.39
CA ARG A 50 -12.47 -16.73 14.87
C ARG A 50 -13.24 -15.60 15.57
N ARG A 51 -14.56 -15.74 15.66
CA ARG A 51 -15.41 -14.77 16.33
C ARG A 51 -15.01 -14.61 17.81
N ALA A 52 -14.82 -15.71 18.55
CA ALA A 52 -14.41 -15.67 19.95
C ALA A 52 -13.03 -15.00 20.15
N LEU A 53 -12.11 -15.21 19.21
CA LEU A 53 -10.80 -14.56 19.22
C LEU A 53 -10.95 -13.03 19.06
N PHE A 54 -11.73 -12.56 18.09
CA PHE A 54 -11.92 -11.13 17.86
C PHE A 54 -12.73 -10.45 18.95
N LEU A 55 -13.67 -11.11 19.62
CA LEU A 55 -14.34 -10.54 20.79
C LEU A 55 -13.37 -10.34 21.98
N ARG A 56 -12.43 -11.27 22.22
CA ARG A 56 -11.39 -11.08 23.23
C ARG A 56 -10.41 -9.97 22.84
N TYR A 57 -10.06 -9.87 21.56
CA TYR A 57 -9.24 -8.78 21.06
C TYR A 57 -9.95 -7.43 21.18
N ALA A 58 -11.25 -7.39 20.97
CA ALA A 58 -12.07 -6.20 21.17
C ALA A 58 -12.02 -5.69 22.63
N ASP A 59 -12.13 -6.60 23.61
CA ASP A 59 -12.02 -6.26 25.04
C ASP A 59 -10.64 -5.63 25.33
N LEU A 60 -9.56 -6.13 24.72
CA LEU A 60 -8.23 -5.53 24.84
C LEU A 60 -8.17 -4.13 24.20
N VAL A 61 -8.68 -3.97 22.97
CA VAL A 61 -8.70 -2.67 22.29
C VAL A 61 -9.50 -1.65 23.10
N ALA A 62 -10.66 -2.04 23.62
CA ALA A 62 -11.49 -1.18 24.47
C ALA A 62 -10.74 -0.75 25.75
N SER A 63 -9.98 -1.65 26.37
CA SER A 63 -9.22 -1.36 27.60
C SER A 63 -8.12 -0.30 27.41
N LEU A 64 -7.68 -0.07 26.16
CA LEU A 64 -6.69 0.96 25.81
C LEU A 64 -7.29 2.37 25.72
N GLY A 65 -8.61 2.53 25.85
CA GLY A 65 -9.26 3.84 25.98
C GLY A 65 -9.02 4.80 24.81
N GLY A 66 -8.83 4.28 23.59
CA GLY A 66 -8.64 5.09 22.38
C GLY A 66 -7.19 5.48 22.08
N ILE A 67 -6.23 5.12 22.93
CA ILE A 67 -4.79 5.29 22.64
C ILE A 67 -4.39 4.50 21.38
N PHE A 68 -5.01 3.34 21.17
CA PHE A 68 -4.84 2.51 20.00
C PHE A 68 -6.18 2.30 19.28
N ARG A 69 -6.16 2.45 17.98
CA ARG A 69 -7.28 2.14 17.08
C ARG A 69 -6.89 1.04 16.13
N THR A 70 -7.72 0.01 16.03
CA THR A 70 -7.46 -1.14 15.17
C THR A 70 -8.16 -1.01 13.82
N SER A 71 -7.64 -1.69 12.81
CA SER A 71 -8.25 -1.80 11.48
C SER A 71 -7.91 -3.15 10.86
N SER A 72 -8.56 -3.49 9.75
CA SER A 72 -8.26 -4.71 9.00
C SER A 72 -6.87 -4.67 8.37
N ASP A 73 -6.24 -5.84 8.30
CA ASP A 73 -4.95 -6.08 7.65
C ASP A 73 -4.85 -7.55 7.24
N MET A 74 -3.65 -8.08 7.04
CA MET A 74 -3.40 -9.46 6.61
C MET A 74 -4.25 -10.47 7.39
N ASN A 75 -4.96 -11.32 6.67
CA ASN A 75 -5.86 -12.35 7.20
C ASN A 75 -7.01 -11.82 8.08
N THR A 76 -7.37 -10.53 7.93
CA THR A 76 -8.55 -9.93 8.56
C THR A 76 -9.30 -9.07 7.54
N GLY A 77 -10.59 -8.84 7.77
CA GLY A 77 -11.45 -8.07 6.87
C GLY A 77 -12.54 -7.30 7.60
N GLU A 78 -13.42 -6.66 6.85
CA GLU A 78 -14.53 -5.85 7.36
C GLU A 78 -15.41 -6.62 8.36
N ALA A 79 -15.75 -7.88 8.07
CA ALA A 79 -16.55 -8.70 8.95
C ALA A 79 -15.89 -8.94 10.33
N ASP A 80 -14.55 -9.02 10.39
CA ASP A 80 -13.85 -9.13 11.66
C ASP A 80 -13.88 -7.81 12.43
N MET A 81 -13.77 -6.68 11.70
CA MET A 81 -13.88 -5.34 12.29
C MET A 81 -15.29 -5.09 12.82
N ASP A 82 -16.31 -5.59 12.16
CA ASP A 82 -17.69 -5.53 12.66
C ASP A 82 -17.83 -6.31 13.98
N VAL A 83 -17.24 -7.50 14.08
CA VAL A 83 -17.21 -8.29 15.34
C VAL A 83 -16.47 -7.54 16.45
N ILE A 84 -15.33 -6.92 16.15
CA ILE A 84 -14.59 -6.12 17.15
C ILE A 84 -15.44 -4.92 17.58
N GLY A 85 -16.12 -4.27 16.63
CA GLY A 85 -17.01 -3.13 16.88
C GLY A 85 -18.24 -3.43 17.75
N GLU A 86 -18.54 -4.69 18.05
CA GLU A 86 -19.59 -5.06 19.04
C GLU A 86 -19.20 -4.69 20.47
N ARG A 87 -17.88 -4.53 20.76
CA ARG A 87 -17.36 -4.29 22.11
C ARG A 87 -16.34 -3.14 22.22
N ALA A 88 -15.84 -2.63 21.09
CA ALA A 88 -14.87 -1.56 21.06
C ALA A 88 -15.27 -0.48 20.09
N ASP A 89 -15.24 0.79 20.53
CA ASP A 89 -15.52 1.95 19.68
C ASP A 89 -14.31 2.38 18.82
N TYR A 90 -13.13 1.84 19.14
CA TYR A 90 -11.86 2.25 18.52
C TYR A 90 -11.46 1.31 17.40
N VAL A 91 -12.37 1.14 16.44
CA VAL A 91 -12.22 0.21 15.30
C VAL A 91 -12.51 0.95 14.01
N PHE A 92 -11.60 0.84 13.06
CA PHE A 92 -11.70 1.41 11.73
C PHE A 92 -11.93 0.33 10.66
N GLY A 93 -12.46 0.71 9.49
CA GLY A 93 -12.63 -0.18 8.36
C GLY A 93 -13.69 -1.25 8.60
N ARG A 94 -14.74 -0.92 9.35
CA ARG A 94 -15.97 -1.71 9.45
C ARG A 94 -16.74 -1.63 8.13
N SER A 95 -17.66 -2.56 7.93
CA SER A 95 -18.56 -2.49 6.79
C SER A 95 -19.36 -1.18 6.75
N VAL A 96 -19.77 -0.76 5.57
CA VAL A 96 -20.59 0.45 5.40
C VAL A 96 -21.93 0.28 6.14
N GLU A 97 -22.49 -0.91 6.13
CA GLU A 97 -23.74 -1.26 6.85
C GLU A 97 -23.58 -1.11 8.37
N ALA A 98 -22.38 -1.34 8.89
CA ALA A 98 -22.05 -1.13 10.30
C ALA A 98 -21.55 0.30 10.61
N GLY A 99 -21.63 1.22 9.64
CA GLY A 99 -21.23 2.62 9.80
C GLY A 99 -19.76 2.92 9.62
N GLY A 100 -18.98 1.99 9.04
CA GLY A 100 -17.59 2.19 8.69
C GLY A 100 -17.39 2.77 7.28
N SER A 101 -16.14 2.98 6.90
CA SER A 101 -15.76 3.47 5.57
C SER A 101 -15.61 2.36 4.51
N GLY A 102 -15.75 1.10 4.92
CA GLY A 102 -15.56 -0.05 4.06
C GLY A 102 -14.10 -0.34 3.72
N SER A 103 -13.89 -0.98 2.58
CA SER A 103 -12.56 -1.43 2.16
C SER A 103 -11.59 -0.28 1.89
N PRO A 104 -10.35 -0.33 2.43
CA PRO A 104 -9.28 0.63 2.12
C PRO A 104 -8.70 0.45 0.71
N ALA A 105 -9.05 -0.62 0.00
CA ALA A 105 -8.40 -0.95 -1.28
C ALA A 105 -8.72 0.03 -2.42
N PRO A 106 -9.96 0.47 -2.66
CA PRO A 106 -10.25 1.47 -3.69
C PRO A 106 -9.51 2.81 -3.48
N PRO A 107 -9.53 3.45 -2.31
CA PRO A 107 -8.76 4.67 -2.11
C PRO A 107 -7.24 4.45 -2.20
N THR A 108 -6.72 3.26 -1.84
CA THR A 108 -5.32 2.91 -2.10
C THR A 108 -5.02 2.92 -3.59
N ALA A 109 -5.89 2.33 -4.43
CA ALA A 109 -5.71 2.32 -5.87
C ALA A 109 -5.71 3.74 -6.47
N VAL A 110 -6.56 4.63 -5.97
CA VAL A 110 -6.57 6.06 -6.37
C VAL A 110 -5.26 6.75 -5.98
N GLY A 111 -4.76 6.52 -4.77
CA GLY A 111 -3.47 7.06 -4.32
C GLY A 111 -2.30 6.58 -5.19
N VAL A 112 -2.25 5.29 -5.50
CA VAL A 112 -1.23 4.71 -6.41
C VAL A 112 -1.34 5.29 -7.81
N TYR A 113 -2.55 5.48 -8.33
CA TYR A 113 -2.76 6.14 -9.63
C TYR A 113 -2.17 7.55 -9.66
N HIS A 114 -2.39 8.38 -8.65
CA HIS A 114 -1.79 9.71 -8.54
C HIS A 114 -0.26 9.64 -8.38
N GLY A 115 0.23 8.64 -7.63
CA GLY A 115 1.66 8.38 -7.50
C GLY A 115 2.32 8.01 -8.84
N ILE A 116 1.69 7.15 -9.63
CA ILE A 116 2.18 6.78 -10.98
C ILE A 116 2.23 8.02 -11.87
N ARG A 117 1.21 8.87 -11.89
CA ARG A 117 1.22 10.11 -12.68
C ARG A 117 2.34 11.05 -12.27
N ALA A 118 2.58 11.21 -10.96
CA ALA A 118 3.70 12.00 -10.45
C ALA A 118 5.06 11.43 -10.89
N SER A 119 5.20 10.09 -10.86
CA SER A 119 6.40 9.39 -11.31
C SER A 119 6.63 9.54 -12.82
N LEU A 120 5.57 9.46 -13.63
CA LEU A 120 5.63 9.72 -15.08
C LEU A 120 6.07 11.15 -15.38
N SER A 121 5.47 12.13 -14.68
CA SER A 121 5.85 13.55 -14.82
C SER A 121 7.33 13.76 -14.53
N HIS A 122 7.86 13.13 -13.48
CA HIS A 122 9.28 13.23 -13.11
C HIS A 122 10.20 12.53 -14.11
N ALA A 123 9.87 11.30 -14.51
CA ALA A 123 10.74 10.47 -15.37
C ALA A 123 10.70 10.87 -16.85
N PHE A 124 9.58 11.40 -17.33
CA PHE A 124 9.32 11.65 -18.75
C PHE A 124 8.88 13.10 -19.06
N GLY A 125 8.74 13.96 -18.06
CA GLY A 125 8.28 15.35 -18.21
C GLY A 125 6.78 15.50 -18.50
N SER A 126 5.99 14.41 -18.48
CA SER A 126 4.54 14.41 -18.70
C SER A 126 3.90 13.35 -17.82
N ASP A 127 2.76 13.67 -17.23
CA ASP A 127 1.96 12.74 -16.42
C ASP A 127 0.91 11.99 -17.27
N ASP A 128 0.97 12.14 -18.59
CA ASP A 128 0.10 11.50 -19.55
C ASP A 128 0.33 9.99 -19.60
N LEU A 129 -0.76 9.24 -19.53
CA LEU A 129 -0.78 7.78 -19.57
C LEU A 129 -1.08 7.23 -20.98
N ASP A 130 -1.46 8.08 -21.92
CA ASP A 130 -1.76 7.62 -23.28
C ASP A 130 -0.54 6.97 -23.93
N GLY A 131 -0.72 5.73 -24.38
CA GLY A 131 0.33 4.92 -24.98
C GLY A 131 1.40 4.38 -24.01
N ARG A 132 1.33 4.64 -22.70
CA ARG A 132 2.24 4.07 -21.72
C ARG A 132 1.93 2.61 -21.44
N ILE A 133 2.96 1.80 -21.30
CA ILE A 133 2.83 0.38 -20.94
C ILE A 133 3.00 0.26 -19.42
N VAL A 134 1.96 -0.23 -18.76
CA VAL A 134 1.96 -0.45 -17.29
C VAL A 134 1.71 -1.91 -16.97
N VAL A 135 2.66 -2.54 -16.30
CA VAL A 135 2.52 -3.91 -15.77
C VAL A 135 2.01 -3.84 -14.34
N VAL A 136 0.81 -4.35 -14.09
CA VAL A 136 0.21 -4.48 -12.76
C VAL A 136 0.39 -5.91 -12.27
N GLN A 137 1.19 -6.10 -11.23
CA GLN A 137 1.34 -7.39 -10.55
C GLN A 137 0.33 -7.51 -9.41
N GLY A 138 -0.55 -8.48 -9.50
CA GLY A 138 -1.62 -8.72 -8.54
C GLY A 138 -2.97 -8.18 -9.01
N ALA A 139 -3.90 -9.09 -9.27
CA ALA A 139 -5.28 -8.81 -9.70
C ALA A 139 -6.27 -8.76 -8.50
N GLY A 140 -5.77 -8.37 -7.33
CA GLY A 140 -6.52 -8.32 -6.07
C GLY A 140 -7.28 -7.01 -5.85
N GLY A 141 -7.57 -6.74 -4.56
CA GLY A 141 -8.40 -5.59 -4.14
C GLY A 141 -7.88 -4.22 -4.57
N VAL A 142 -6.56 -4.03 -4.69
CA VAL A 142 -5.94 -2.77 -5.14
C VAL A 142 -5.55 -2.82 -6.62
N GLY A 143 -4.88 -3.88 -7.07
CA GLY A 143 -4.39 -3.94 -8.45
C GLY A 143 -5.51 -3.96 -9.49
N SER A 144 -6.64 -4.59 -9.18
CA SER A 144 -7.81 -4.65 -10.07
C SER A 144 -8.45 -3.27 -10.34
N PRO A 145 -8.79 -2.44 -9.33
CA PRO A 145 -9.25 -1.07 -9.59
C PRO A 145 -8.15 -0.16 -10.15
N LEU A 146 -6.87 -0.34 -9.75
CA LEU A 146 -5.75 0.41 -10.34
C LEU A 146 -5.65 0.17 -11.84
N ALA A 147 -5.72 -1.10 -12.29
CA ALA A 147 -5.74 -1.44 -13.71
C ALA A 147 -6.87 -0.71 -14.46
N GLY A 148 -8.05 -0.60 -13.83
CA GLY A 148 -9.18 0.16 -14.38
C GLY A 148 -8.88 1.66 -14.53
N HIS A 149 -8.30 2.29 -13.52
CA HIS A 149 -7.92 3.72 -13.57
C HIS A 149 -6.87 3.98 -14.68
N LEU A 150 -5.87 3.13 -14.77
CA LEU A 150 -4.80 3.26 -15.76
C LEU A 150 -5.32 3.10 -17.19
N ALA A 151 -6.12 2.06 -17.45
CA ALA A 151 -6.72 1.83 -18.77
C ALA A 151 -7.68 2.96 -19.16
N HIS A 152 -8.50 3.46 -18.24
CA HIS A 152 -9.38 4.61 -18.49
C HIS A 152 -8.60 5.88 -18.86
N ALA A 153 -7.38 6.02 -18.37
CA ALA A 153 -6.48 7.13 -18.69
C ALA A 153 -5.62 6.88 -19.95
N GLY A 154 -5.86 5.81 -20.72
CA GLY A 154 -5.20 5.53 -22.00
C GLY A 154 -3.97 4.63 -21.93
N ALA A 155 -3.62 4.10 -20.75
CA ALA A 155 -2.48 3.18 -20.66
C ALA A 155 -2.78 1.80 -21.28
N SER A 156 -1.75 1.20 -21.89
CA SER A 156 -1.72 -0.22 -22.25
C SER A 156 -1.40 -1.03 -20.99
N VAL A 157 -2.41 -1.67 -20.40
CA VAL A 157 -2.28 -2.39 -19.12
C VAL A 157 -2.02 -3.87 -19.36
N LEU A 158 -0.94 -4.38 -18.76
CA LEU A 158 -0.63 -5.80 -18.66
C LEU A 158 -0.87 -6.23 -17.20
N VAL A 159 -1.61 -7.32 -17.00
CA VAL A 159 -1.96 -7.80 -15.65
C VAL A 159 -1.35 -9.16 -15.40
N ALA A 160 -0.59 -9.31 -14.33
CA ALA A 160 -0.03 -10.58 -13.89
C ALA A 160 -0.59 -10.96 -12.50
N ASP A 161 -0.92 -12.22 -12.30
CA ASP A 161 -1.30 -12.79 -11.00
C ASP A 161 -0.82 -14.24 -10.92
N ILE A 162 -0.62 -14.77 -9.70
CA ILE A 162 -0.33 -16.19 -9.51
C ILE A 162 -1.50 -17.08 -9.93
N ASP A 163 -2.71 -16.53 -9.92
CA ASP A 163 -3.92 -17.13 -10.47
C ASP A 163 -4.15 -16.54 -11.89
N PRO A 164 -3.84 -17.28 -12.97
CA PRO A 164 -4.00 -16.79 -14.32
C PRO A 164 -5.46 -16.39 -14.65
N GLY A 165 -6.44 -17.07 -14.05
CA GLY A 165 -7.85 -16.75 -14.27
C GLY A 165 -8.23 -15.37 -13.72
N ARG A 166 -7.63 -14.94 -12.61
CA ARG A 166 -7.79 -13.57 -12.10
C ARG A 166 -7.14 -12.55 -13.00
N ALA A 167 -5.93 -12.84 -13.49
CA ALA A 167 -5.23 -11.95 -14.43
C ALA A 167 -6.07 -11.76 -15.71
N ASP A 168 -6.55 -12.85 -16.32
CA ASP A 168 -7.40 -12.83 -17.51
C ASP A 168 -8.71 -12.05 -17.28
N ALA A 169 -9.37 -12.26 -16.16
CA ALA A 169 -10.64 -11.58 -15.85
C ALA A 169 -10.45 -10.06 -15.71
N VAL A 170 -9.37 -9.61 -15.04
CA VAL A 170 -9.06 -8.18 -14.90
C VAL A 170 -8.63 -7.60 -16.25
N ALA A 171 -7.71 -8.26 -16.97
CA ALA A 171 -7.23 -7.82 -18.27
C ALA A 171 -8.40 -7.64 -19.27
N THR A 172 -9.27 -8.64 -19.38
CA THR A 172 -10.47 -8.57 -20.24
C THR A 172 -11.36 -7.38 -19.88
N ARG A 173 -11.62 -7.18 -18.58
CA ARG A 173 -12.50 -6.08 -18.12
C ARG A 173 -11.95 -4.70 -18.46
N VAL A 174 -10.64 -4.51 -18.46
CA VAL A 174 -10.01 -3.21 -18.71
C VAL A 174 -9.55 -3.02 -20.15
N GLY A 175 -9.75 -4.01 -21.04
CA GLY A 175 -9.27 -3.98 -22.41
C GLY A 175 -7.75 -4.10 -22.54
N GLY A 176 -7.10 -4.67 -21.54
CA GLY A 176 -5.66 -4.95 -21.50
C GLY A 176 -5.33 -6.39 -21.88
N ALA A 177 -4.15 -6.88 -21.49
CA ALA A 177 -3.72 -8.25 -21.71
C ALA A 177 -3.22 -8.90 -20.40
N ALA A 178 -3.45 -10.21 -20.25
CA ALA A 178 -2.84 -10.98 -19.19
C ALA A 178 -1.37 -11.28 -19.51
N LEU A 179 -0.52 -11.21 -18.50
CA LEU A 179 0.90 -11.51 -18.57
C LEU A 179 1.21 -12.74 -17.70
N PRO A 180 1.88 -13.77 -18.25
CA PRO A 180 2.37 -14.88 -17.44
C PRO A 180 3.29 -14.40 -16.31
N ALA A 181 3.12 -14.96 -15.09
CA ALA A 181 3.83 -14.48 -13.91
C ALA A 181 5.36 -14.67 -14.00
N ASP A 182 5.82 -15.65 -14.76
CA ASP A 182 7.25 -15.91 -15.02
C ASP A 182 7.90 -14.91 -16.02
N GLN A 183 7.10 -14.16 -16.77
CA GLN A 183 7.59 -13.13 -17.71
C GLN A 183 7.60 -11.72 -17.10
N LEU A 184 7.15 -11.58 -15.86
CA LEU A 184 6.89 -10.31 -15.18
C LEU A 184 8.09 -9.35 -15.21
N PHE A 185 9.27 -9.81 -14.81
CA PHE A 185 10.46 -8.97 -14.67
C PHE A 185 11.14 -8.64 -16.00
N GLU A 186 10.97 -9.50 -17.00
CA GLU A 186 11.62 -9.37 -18.30
C GLU A 186 10.76 -8.61 -19.32
N THR A 187 9.53 -8.25 -18.93
CA THR A 187 8.61 -7.50 -19.80
C THR A 187 9.01 -6.02 -19.84
N GLU A 188 9.25 -5.51 -21.05
CA GLU A 188 9.49 -4.08 -21.26
C GLU A 188 8.23 -3.27 -20.95
N CYS A 189 8.35 -2.27 -20.06
CA CYS A 189 7.26 -1.39 -19.70
C CYS A 189 7.79 -0.03 -19.21
N ASP A 190 6.92 0.97 -19.23
CA ASP A 190 7.22 2.28 -18.61
C ASP A 190 7.14 2.17 -17.08
N VAL A 191 6.10 1.50 -16.57
CA VAL A 191 5.82 1.36 -15.14
C VAL A 191 5.58 -0.10 -14.77
N TYR A 192 6.32 -0.58 -13.79
CA TYR A 192 6.03 -1.81 -13.06
C TYR A 192 5.34 -1.46 -11.74
N ALA A 193 4.11 -1.95 -11.54
CA ALA A 193 3.28 -1.68 -10.37
C ALA A 193 3.08 -2.95 -9.53
N PRO A 194 3.96 -3.26 -8.56
CA PRO A 194 3.79 -4.38 -7.63
C PRO A 194 2.62 -4.10 -6.69
N CYS A 195 1.53 -4.89 -6.80
CA CYS A 195 0.32 -4.77 -5.98
C CYS A 195 -0.06 -6.08 -5.26
N ALA A 196 0.86 -7.04 -5.16
CA ALA A 196 0.61 -8.35 -4.56
C ALA A 196 1.38 -8.51 -3.24
N VAL A 197 2.60 -9.04 -3.30
CA VAL A 197 3.38 -9.41 -2.13
C VAL A 197 4.58 -8.49 -1.93
N GLY A 198 5.05 -8.38 -0.67
CA GLY A 198 6.29 -7.70 -0.33
C GLY A 198 7.54 -8.52 -0.68
N GLY A 199 8.73 -7.88 -0.58
CA GLY A 199 10.01 -8.52 -0.84
C GLY A 199 10.26 -8.86 -2.31
N ILE A 200 9.45 -8.30 -3.22
CA ILE A 200 9.54 -8.60 -4.66
C ILE A 200 10.74 -7.93 -5.34
N LEU A 201 11.23 -6.85 -4.77
CA LEU A 201 12.40 -6.10 -5.23
C LEU A 201 13.60 -6.53 -4.38
N SER A 202 14.39 -7.45 -4.91
CA SER A 202 15.58 -8.00 -4.27
C SER A 202 16.83 -7.77 -5.12
N VAL A 203 18.00 -8.10 -4.57
CA VAL A 203 19.27 -8.07 -5.32
C VAL A 203 19.26 -9.01 -6.52
N GLU A 204 18.41 -10.06 -6.51
CA GLU A 204 18.26 -10.99 -7.62
C GLU A 204 17.25 -10.47 -8.67
N THR A 205 16.16 -9.83 -8.26
CA THR A 205 15.07 -9.43 -9.16
C THR A 205 15.26 -8.05 -9.77
N VAL A 206 15.85 -7.10 -9.04
CA VAL A 206 16.12 -5.76 -9.56
C VAL A 206 16.93 -5.76 -10.86
N PRO A 207 17.99 -6.61 -11.03
CA PRO A 207 18.71 -6.68 -12.30
C PRO A 207 17.89 -7.09 -13.51
N LEU A 208 16.80 -7.84 -13.30
CA LEU A 208 15.93 -8.36 -14.36
C LEU A 208 14.91 -7.33 -14.86
N LEU A 209 14.61 -6.31 -14.06
CA LEU A 209 13.59 -5.31 -14.38
C LEU A 209 13.90 -4.56 -15.68
N ARG A 210 12.87 -4.41 -16.54
CA ARG A 210 12.93 -3.66 -17.80
C ARG A 210 11.95 -2.49 -17.82
N CYS A 211 11.83 -1.79 -16.69
CA CYS A 211 10.98 -0.62 -16.53
C CYS A 211 11.81 0.64 -16.24
N ARG A 212 11.17 1.79 -16.40
CA ARG A 212 11.73 3.09 -15.98
C ARG A 212 11.26 3.48 -14.58
N ILE A 213 10.09 2.98 -14.16
CA ILE A 213 9.43 3.35 -12.93
C ILE A 213 8.96 2.07 -12.22
N VAL A 214 9.17 2.00 -10.91
CA VAL A 214 8.52 1.06 -10.01
C VAL A 214 7.58 1.84 -9.10
N ALA A 215 6.26 1.63 -9.23
CA ALA A 215 5.23 2.37 -8.49
C ALA A 215 3.99 1.50 -8.26
N GLY A 216 3.86 0.89 -7.09
CA GLY A 216 2.77 -0.03 -6.78
C GLY A 216 2.35 -0.01 -5.31
N SER A 217 1.30 -0.76 -4.99
CA SER A 217 0.66 -0.73 -3.67
C SER A 217 1.19 -1.76 -2.67
N ALA A 218 2.01 -2.73 -3.08
CA ALA A 218 2.51 -3.74 -2.15
C ALA A 218 3.28 -3.12 -0.99
N ASN A 219 3.08 -3.62 0.22
CA ASN A 219 3.85 -3.20 1.38
C ASN A 219 5.21 -3.90 1.40
N ASN A 220 6.24 -3.23 1.93
CA ASN A 220 7.60 -3.78 2.07
C ASN A 220 8.11 -4.36 0.74
N GLN A 221 8.03 -3.57 -0.33
CA GLN A 221 8.41 -4.02 -1.68
C GLN A 221 9.89 -4.40 -1.76
N LEU A 222 10.75 -3.63 -1.09
CA LEU A 222 12.18 -3.91 -0.98
C LEU A 222 12.41 -5.08 -0.02
N ALA A 223 13.10 -6.12 -0.48
CA ALA A 223 13.49 -7.25 0.35
C ALA A 223 14.60 -6.87 1.33
N GLU A 224 15.55 -6.05 0.86
CA GLU A 224 16.66 -5.49 1.61
C GLU A 224 16.96 -4.05 1.17
N PRO A 225 17.64 -3.23 2.00
CA PRO A 225 17.95 -1.83 1.68
C PRO A 225 18.80 -1.67 0.40
N GLU A 226 19.65 -2.63 0.11
CA GLU A 226 20.52 -2.66 -1.06
C GLU A 226 19.74 -2.62 -2.38
N ALA A 227 18.53 -3.16 -2.40
CA ALA A 227 17.67 -3.13 -3.59
C ALA A 227 17.29 -1.68 -3.97
N ALA A 228 17.11 -0.78 -3.01
CA ALA A 228 16.86 0.65 -3.28
C ALA A 228 18.03 1.32 -3.99
N GLU A 229 19.25 1.06 -3.51
CA GLU A 229 20.46 1.61 -4.09
C GLU A 229 20.74 1.03 -5.50
N MET A 230 20.40 -0.25 -5.72
CA MET A 230 20.48 -0.85 -7.04
C MET A 230 19.49 -0.24 -8.03
N LEU A 231 18.24 0.03 -7.61
CA LEU A 231 17.25 0.74 -8.44
C LEU A 231 17.79 2.12 -8.83
N HIS A 232 18.29 2.88 -7.84
CA HIS A 232 18.89 4.20 -8.05
C HIS A 232 20.07 4.14 -9.04
N ALA A 233 21.02 3.23 -8.84
CA ALA A 233 22.18 3.06 -9.71
C ALA A 233 21.81 2.67 -11.16
N ARG A 234 20.67 1.99 -11.35
CA ARG A 234 20.12 1.64 -12.67
C ARG A 234 19.29 2.76 -13.29
N GLY A 235 19.09 3.88 -12.60
CA GLY A 235 18.22 4.96 -13.06
C GLY A 235 16.73 4.55 -13.15
N ILE A 236 16.30 3.57 -12.35
CA ILE A 236 14.90 3.20 -12.20
C ILE A 236 14.30 4.01 -11.06
N LEU A 237 13.30 4.83 -11.38
CA LEU A 237 12.61 5.64 -10.38
C LEU A 237 11.73 4.75 -9.50
N TYR A 238 12.01 4.70 -8.22
CA TYR A 238 11.22 3.96 -7.23
C TYR A 238 10.30 4.90 -6.45
N ALA A 239 9.01 4.63 -6.46
CA ALA A 239 8.04 5.29 -5.58
C ALA A 239 8.01 4.54 -4.24
N PRO A 240 8.51 5.12 -3.13
CA PRO A 240 8.57 4.44 -1.84
C PRO A 240 7.19 3.94 -1.42
N ASP A 241 7.13 2.65 -1.06
CA ASP A 241 5.87 1.92 -0.88
C ASP A 241 4.96 2.52 0.19
N TYR A 242 5.51 2.88 1.35
CA TYR A 242 4.73 3.45 2.45
C TYR A 242 4.17 4.86 2.15
N VAL A 243 4.69 5.52 1.12
CA VAL A 243 4.18 6.80 0.61
C VAL A 243 3.06 6.55 -0.41
N ILE A 244 3.38 5.82 -1.50
CA ILE A 244 2.44 5.64 -2.61
C ILE A 244 1.19 4.85 -2.22
N ASN A 245 1.28 3.91 -1.28
CA ASN A 245 0.18 3.08 -0.84
C ASN A 245 -0.60 3.64 0.37
N ALA A 246 -0.34 4.89 0.78
CA ALA A 246 -0.96 5.49 1.95
C ALA A 246 -2.47 5.75 1.81
N GLY A 247 -3.03 5.65 0.60
CA GLY A 247 -4.41 6.03 0.30
C GLY A 247 -5.47 5.36 1.18
N GLY A 248 -5.29 4.09 1.52
CA GLY A 248 -6.19 3.38 2.44
C GLY A 248 -6.16 3.95 3.86
N ALA A 249 -4.97 4.24 4.39
CA ALA A 249 -4.83 4.83 5.71
C ALA A 249 -5.38 6.27 5.74
N ILE A 250 -5.13 7.05 4.69
CA ILE A 250 -5.68 8.41 4.50
C ILE A 250 -7.21 8.36 4.50
N ALA A 251 -7.81 7.44 3.77
CA ALA A 251 -9.27 7.32 3.68
C ALA A 251 -9.89 6.94 5.02
N ILE A 252 -9.38 5.91 5.67
CA ILE A 252 -9.90 5.45 6.97
C ILE A 252 -9.80 6.56 8.01
N VAL A 253 -8.63 7.17 8.17
CA VAL A 253 -8.41 8.24 9.15
C VAL A 253 -9.24 9.48 8.80
N GLY A 254 -9.24 9.87 7.54
CA GLY A 254 -9.97 11.04 7.06
C GLY A 254 -11.48 10.92 7.28
N LEU A 255 -12.07 9.81 6.82
CA LEU A 255 -13.51 9.62 6.87
C LEU A 255 -14.01 9.30 8.29
N GLU A 256 -13.35 8.37 8.99
CA GLU A 256 -13.87 7.84 10.26
C GLU A 256 -13.38 8.64 11.49
N GLN A 257 -12.24 9.32 11.42
CA GLN A 257 -11.70 10.05 12.55
C GLN A 257 -11.79 11.57 12.40
N LEU A 258 -11.50 12.09 11.20
CA LEU A 258 -11.46 13.52 10.95
C LEU A 258 -12.77 14.06 10.36
N GLY A 259 -13.70 13.18 9.99
CA GLY A 259 -15.01 13.55 9.46
C GLY A 259 -14.95 14.20 8.08
N TRP A 260 -13.96 13.86 7.26
CA TRP A 260 -13.80 14.44 5.94
C TRP A 260 -14.95 14.11 5.01
N SER A 261 -15.30 15.09 4.20
CA SER A 261 -16.13 14.89 3.01
C SER A 261 -15.37 14.12 1.93
N LYS A 262 -16.09 13.60 0.94
CA LYS A 262 -15.49 12.95 -0.22
C LYS A 262 -14.50 13.87 -0.96
N SER A 263 -14.81 15.15 -1.10
CA SER A 263 -13.92 16.12 -1.76
C SER A 263 -12.62 16.35 -1.01
N GLU A 264 -12.66 16.35 0.33
CA GLU A 264 -11.45 16.45 1.16
C GLU A 264 -10.61 15.19 1.04
N LEU A 265 -11.25 14.00 1.01
CA LEU A 265 -10.56 12.74 0.75
C LEU A 265 -9.89 12.74 -0.63
N ASP A 266 -10.63 13.11 -1.68
CA ASP A 266 -10.07 13.14 -3.05
C ASP A 266 -8.84 14.07 -3.12
N THR A 267 -8.92 15.23 -2.46
CA THR A 267 -7.80 16.18 -2.35
C THR A 267 -6.60 15.56 -1.61
N ALA A 268 -6.85 14.86 -0.51
CA ALA A 268 -5.80 14.21 0.27
C ALA A 268 -5.12 13.06 -0.50
N LEU A 269 -5.88 12.31 -1.30
CA LEU A 269 -5.33 11.25 -2.15
C LEU A 269 -4.43 11.82 -3.27
N MET A 270 -4.79 12.97 -3.86
CA MET A 270 -3.95 13.65 -4.85
C MET A 270 -2.60 14.09 -4.26
N ARG A 271 -2.56 14.49 -2.98
CA ARG A 271 -1.32 14.89 -2.30
C ARG A 271 -0.26 13.80 -2.24
N ILE A 272 -0.63 12.52 -2.37
CA ILE A 272 0.34 11.43 -2.50
C ILE A 272 1.30 11.71 -3.67
N GLY A 273 0.77 12.18 -4.81
CA GLY A 273 1.59 12.56 -5.96
C GLY A 273 2.48 13.79 -5.68
N GLU A 274 2.02 14.75 -4.90
CA GLU A 274 2.80 15.94 -4.50
C GLU A 274 3.96 15.53 -3.58
N THR A 275 3.69 14.71 -2.59
CA THR A 275 4.69 14.16 -1.67
C THR A 275 5.77 13.37 -2.41
N LEU A 276 5.37 12.55 -3.39
CA LEU A 276 6.33 11.80 -4.22
C LEU A 276 7.21 12.73 -5.06
N ARG A 277 6.66 13.80 -5.66
CA ARG A 277 7.47 14.78 -6.39
C ARG A 277 8.51 15.42 -5.48
N GLU A 278 8.13 15.84 -4.26
CA GLU A 278 9.06 16.38 -3.28
C GLU A 278 10.18 15.38 -2.94
N ILE A 279 9.85 14.09 -2.76
CA ILE A 279 10.83 13.03 -2.50
C ILE A 279 11.78 12.88 -3.69
N TYR A 280 11.28 12.91 -4.93
CA TYR A 280 12.11 12.78 -6.13
C TYR A 280 13.06 13.96 -6.29
N GLU A 281 12.58 15.20 -6.11
CA GLU A 281 13.40 16.42 -6.15
C GLU A 281 14.50 16.40 -5.08
N ARG A 282 14.18 15.94 -3.88
CA ARG A 282 15.16 15.79 -2.79
C ARG A 282 16.19 14.70 -3.08
N ALA A 283 15.78 13.58 -3.68
CA ALA A 283 16.67 12.51 -4.08
C ALA A 283 17.68 13.00 -5.15
N ASP A 284 17.18 13.67 -6.18
CA ASP A 284 18.02 14.24 -7.25
C ASP A 284 19.01 15.28 -6.72
N ALA A 285 18.53 16.22 -5.89
CA ALA A 285 19.35 17.28 -5.35
C ALA A 285 20.50 16.77 -4.46
N ARG A 286 20.31 15.59 -3.82
CA ARG A 286 21.29 15.00 -2.90
C ARG A 286 22.07 13.83 -3.52
N GLY A 287 21.66 13.34 -4.69
CA GLY A 287 22.25 12.16 -5.33
C GLY A 287 22.08 10.87 -4.51
N ILE A 288 20.90 10.69 -3.88
CA ILE A 288 20.56 9.53 -3.05
C ILE A 288 19.34 8.79 -3.62
N SER A 289 19.11 7.57 -3.16
CA SER A 289 17.89 6.83 -3.54
C SER A 289 16.62 7.52 -3.04
N THR A 290 15.51 7.33 -3.75
CA THR A 290 14.19 7.87 -3.36
C THR A 290 13.71 7.27 -2.03
N ALA A 291 14.10 6.03 -1.72
CA ALA A 291 13.82 5.40 -0.43
C ALA A 291 14.51 6.18 0.72
N SER A 292 15.80 6.50 0.57
CA SER A 292 16.56 7.31 1.53
C SER A 292 15.99 8.73 1.67
N ALA A 293 15.58 9.35 0.56
CA ALA A 293 14.96 10.68 0.59
C ALA A 293 13.60 10.68 1.31
N ALA A 294 12.81 9.62 1.15
CA ALA A 294 11.54 9.45 1.84
C ALA A 294 11.71 9.24 3.36
N ASP A 295 12.73 8.49 3.76
CA ASP A 295 13.04 8.31 5.19
C ASP A 295 13.44 9.64 5.85
N VAL A 296 14.26 10.46 5.17
CA VAL A 296 14.60 11.81 5.64
C VAL A 296 13.36 12.69 5.77
N LEU A 297 12.46 12.68 4.78
CA LEU A 297 11.21 13.44 4.85
C LEU A 297 10.35 12.99 6.03
N ALA A 298 10.21 11.67 6.24
CA ALA A 298 9.45 11.14 7.36
C ALA A 298 10.02 11.57 8.72
N GLU A 299 11.34 11.55 8.88
CA GLU A 299 12.02 12.02 10.09
C GLU A 299 11.83 13.53 10.32
N GLU A 300 11.92 14.35 9.28
CA GLU A 300 11.66 15.78 9.37
C GLU A 300 10.22 16.05 9.85
N GLN A 301 9.23 15.35 9.29
CA GLN A 301 7.82 15.49 9.71
C GLN A 301 7.58 15.04 11.16
N LEU A 302 8.24 13.99 11.62
CA LEU A 302 8.13 13.52 13.01
C LEU A 302 8.78 14.48 14.02
N ASN A 303 9.79 15.27 13.62
CA ASN A 303 10.47 16.20 14.50
C ASN A 303 9.79 17.59 14.59
N VAL A 304 8.81 17.88 13.73
CA VAL A 304 8.04 19.15 13.73
C VAL A 304 6.77 19.05 14.59
N GLY A 305 6.33 17.88 14.94
CA GLY A 305 5.16 17.59 15.80
C GLY A 305 5.58 17.35 17.22
#